data_6847bfe9e61d3bb2ebac17d86b1b7e93
#
_entry.id   6847bfe9e61d3bb2ebac17d86b1b7e93
#
_cell.length_a   1.000
_cell.length_b   1.000
_cell.length_c   1.000
_cell.angle_alpha   90.00
_cell.angle_beta   90.00
_cell.angle_gamma   90.00
#
_symmetry.space_group_name_H-M   'P 1'
#
loop_
_entity.id
_entity.type
_entity.pdbx_description
1 polymer ?
#
loop_
_entity_poly.entity_id
_entity_poly.type
_entity_poly.pdbx_seq_one_letter_code
_entity_poly.pdbx_strand_id
1 'polypeptide(L)'
;TNFSKPLSWWKDHHHLFEDIVASYHAEWSKDDKYIDVYKFLQDKKNYLCSRIMMHHDHFQQCIDFGNRIREECDNYMIEYAPVYDELRPSTDPYFYKEQWQMDFFKTNSTIQQQSIPVQKDPSYAWAKTWFEDDTIEPINTNNIITEGKNFFQGWLCNIHESLHIHPNGNIQQASCGVGPIVGNIVQGEFNDTLSDGVWCPKSHCHCAADFNISKARPEYAEKIR
;
A
#
# COMPACT_ATOMS: atom_id res chain seq x y z
N THR A 1 -2.61 -8.50 2.57
CA THR A 1 -3.55 -9.65 2.61
C THR A 1 -4.99 -9.16 2.47
N ASN A 2 -5.94 -10.06 2.22
CA ASN A 2 -7.38 -9.79 2.15
C ASN A 2 -8.19 -10.69 3.09
N PHE A 3 -7.55 -11.30 4.07
CA PHE A 3 -8.13 -12.26 5.01
C PHE A 3 -8.89 -13.43 4.33
N SER A 4 -8.44 -13.84 3.14
CA SER A 4 -9.02 -14.99 2.42
C SER A 4 -8.81 -16.33 3.12
N LYS A 5 -7.77 -16.47 3.93
CA LYS A 5 -7.53 -17.67 4.74
C LYS A 5 -8.56 -17.77 5.88
N PRO A 6 -8.94 -19.00 6.31
CA PRO A 6 -9.85 -19.19 7.42
C PRO A 6 -9.24 -18.75 8.76
N LEU A 7 -10.07 -18.46 9.76
CA LEU A 7 -9.64 -18.04 11.09
C LEU A 7 -8.68 -19.07 11.74
N SER A 8 -8.89 -20.38 11.50
CA SER A 8 -8.00 -21.43 12.00
C SER A 8 -6.56 -21.24 11.50
N TRP A 9 -6.41 -20.93 10.22
CA TRP A 9 -5.08 -20.66 9.65
C TRP A 9 -4.41 -19.47 10.34
N TRP A 10 -5.15 -18.40 10.61
CA TRP A 10 -4.62 -17.24 11.32
C TRP A 10 -4.23 -17.56 12.76
N LYS A 11 -5.01 -18.43 13.44
CA LYS A 11 -4.66 -18.91 14.79
C LYS A 11 -3.32 -19.62 14.83
N ASP A 12 -3.02 -20.38 13.80
CA ASP A 12 -1.79 -21.17 13.72
C ASP A 12 -0.57 -20.34 13.26
N HIS A 13 -0.80 -19.30 12.43
CA HIS A 13 0.29 -18.63 11.71
C HIS A 13 0.47 -17.14 12.04
N HIS A 14 -0.41 -16.52 12.85
CA HIS A 14 -0.34 -15.08 13.11
C HIS A 14 1.03 -14.63 13.66
N HIS A 15 1.74 -15.49 14.39
CA HIS A 15 3.04 -15.20 14.98
C HIS A 15 4.15 -14.96 13.92
N LEU A 16 3.93 -15.35 12.66
CA LEU A 16 4.85 -15.12 11.55
C LEU A 16 4.80 -13.69 11.01
N PHE A 17 3.82 -12.90 11.43
CA PHE A 17 3.61 -11.54 10.93
C PHE A 17 3.62 -10.58 12.12
N GLU A 18 4.40 -9.54 12.04
CA GLU A 18 4.43 -8.48 13.04
C GLU A 18 3.37 -7.42 12.74
N ASP A 19 3.33 -6.97 11.49
CA ASP A 19 2.43 -5.94 10.98
C ASP A 19 1.56 -6.49 9.85
N ILE A 20 0.30 -6.09 9.82
CA ILE A 20 -0.65 -6.55 8.81
C ILE A 20 -1.45 -5.36 8.25
N VAL A 21 -1.41 -5.19 6.95
CA VAL A 21 -2.41 -4.42 6.21
C VAL A 21 -3.32 -5.40 5.48
N ALA A 22 -4.60 -5.37 5.80
CA ALA A 22 -5.61 -6.22 5.19
C ALA A 22 -6.53 -5.41 4.27
N SER A 23 -6.54 -5.74 2.99
CA SER A 23 -7.42 -5.08 2.02
C SER A 23 -8.82 -5.70 2.05
N TYR A 24 -9.82 -4.87 2.24
CA TYR A 24 -11.22 -5.24 2.07
C TYR A 24 -11.71 -4.81 0.69
N HIS A 25 -12.30 -5.75 -0.03
CA HIS A 25 -12.92 -5.55 -1.34
C HIS A 25 -14.37 -5.98 -1.25
N ALA A 26 -15.30 -5.05 -1.36
CA ALA A 26 -16.72 -5.31 -1.16
C ALA A 26 -17.28 -6.39 -2.12
N GLU A 27 -16.69 -6.51 -3.31
CA GLU A 27 -17.11 -7.48 -4.34
C GLU A 27 -16.75 -8.93 -3.99
N TRP A 28 -15.71 -9.13 -3.17
CA TRP A 28 -15.12 -10.46 -2.93
C TRP A 28 -15.04 -10.85 -1.46
N SER A 29 -15.01 -9.89 -0.57
CA SER A 29 -14.83 -10.14 0.86
C SER A 29 -16.14 -10.67 1.47
N LYS A 30 -15.99 -11.55 2.45
CA LYS A 30 -17.10 -11.99 3.33
C LYS A 30 -16.93 -11.24 4.64
N ASP A 31 -17.85 -10.32 4.91
CA ASP A 31 -17.76 -9.37 6.01
C ASP A 31 -17.56 -10.05 7.37
N ASP A 32 -18.40 -11.04 7.70
CA ASP A 32 -18.31 -11.74 8.99
C ASP A 32 -16.95 -12.44 9.16
N LYS A 33 -16.49 -13.13 8.12
CA LYS A 33 -15.19 -13.79 8.14
C LYS A 33 -14.05 -12.78 8.32
N TYR A 34 -14.14 -11.63 7.65
CA TYR A 34 -13.14 -10.59 7.76
C TYR A 34 -13.09 -10.03 9.18
N ILE A 35 -14.26 -9.72 9.76
CA ILE A 35 -14.39 -9.21 11.13
C ILE A 35 -13.88 -10.23 12.15
N ASP A 36 -14.22 -11.52 12.01
CA ASP A 36 -13.72 -12.57 12.91
C ASP A 36 -12.20 -12.66 12.94
N VAL A 37 -11.57 -12.58 11.76
CA VAL A 37 -10.09 -12.58 11.67
C VAL A 37 -9.53 -11.31 12.27
N TYR A 38 -10.12 -10.15 11.98
CA TYR A 38 -9.69 -8.86 12.50
C TYR A 38 -9.75 -8.82 14.03
N LYS A 39 -10.89 -9.22 14.64
CA LYS A 39 -11.07 -9.33 16.09
C LYS A 39 -10.02 -10.25 16.74
N PHE A 40 -9.72 -11.35 16.09
CA PHE A 40 -8.67 -12.25 16.60
C PHE A 40 -7.28 -11.62 16.59
N LEU A 41 -6.99 -10.78 15.60
CA LEU A 41 -5.64 -10.21 15.39
C LEU A 41 -5.43 -8.86 16.10
N GLN A 42 -6.49 -8.11 16.42
CA GLN A 42 -6.41 -6.72 16.89
C GLN A 42 -5.49 -6.50 18.10
N ASP A 43 -5.42 -7.48 19.02
CA ASP A 43 -4.58 -7.38 20.22
C ASP A 43 -3.25 -8.13 20.08
N LYS A 44 -2.97 -8.68 18.92
CA LYS A 44 -1.80 -9.54 18.66
C LYS A 44 -0.80 -8.93 17.69
N LYS A 45 -1.11 -7.77 17.16
CA LYS A 45 -0.31 -7.11 16.15
C LYS A 45 0.11 -5.72 16.61
N ASN A 46 1.35 -5.35 16.31
CA ASN A 46 1.83 -3.99 16.54
C ASN A 46 1.13 -3.00 15.61
N TYR A 47 0.85 -3.46 14.40
CA TYR A 47 0.10 -2.72 13.41
C TYR A 47 -0.87 -3.63 12.67
N LEU A 48 -2.17 -3.30 12.76
CA LEU A 48 -3.24 -3.99 12.05
C LEU A 48 -4.15 -2.96 11.41
N CYS A 49 -4.04 -2.77 10.11
CA CYS A 49 -4.85 -1.81 9.36
C CYS A 49 -5.79 -2.51 8.39
N SER A 50 -7.07 -2.17 8.46
CA SER A 50 -8.05 -2.50 7.44
C SER A 50 -8.03 -1.42 6.36
N ARG A 51 -7.50 -1.75 5.18
CA ARG A 51 -7.54 -0.88 4.01
C ARG A 51 -8.80 -1.21 3.21
N ILE A 52 -9.80 -0.35 3.30
CA ILE A 52 -11.08 -0.51 2.61
C ILE A 52 -10.94 0.09 1.21
N MET A 53 -11.01 -0.77 0.19
CA MET A 53 -10.91 -0.38 -1.21
C MET A 53 -12.25 0.18 -1.67
N MET A 54 -12.32 1.50 -1.84
CA MET A 54 -13.57 2.25 -2.05
C MET A 54 -14.02 2.16 -3.51
N HIS A 55 -14.59 1.01 -3.89
CA HIS A 55 -15.13 0.84 -5.24
C HIS A 55 -16.40 1.67 -5.43
N HIS A 56 -16.53 2.38 -6.56
CA HIS A 56 -17.63 3.32 -6.79
C HIS A 56 -19.03 2.69 -6.71
N ASP A 57 -19.21 1.47 -7.25
CA ASP A 57 -20.50 0.76 -7.22
C ASP A 57 -20.84 0.19 -5.84
N HIS A 58 -19.85 0.02 -4.97
CA HIS A 58 -19.97 -0.53 -3.63
C HIS A 58 -19.63 0.50 -2.55
N PHE A 59 -19.63 1.78 -2.89
CA PHE A 59 -19.08 2.83 -2.03
C PHE A 59 -19.76 2.89 -0.67
N GLN A 60 -21.11 2.85 -0.64
CA GLN A 60 -21.87 2.85 0.61
C GLN A 60 -21.60 1.59 1.43
N GLN A 61 -21.53 0.41 0.80
CA GLN A 61 -21.17 -0.84 1.46
C GLN A 61 -19.79 -0.76 2.13
N CYS A 62 -18.83 -0.11 1.48
CA CYS A 62 -17.50 0.13 2.04
C CYS A 62 -17.54 1.02 3.28
N ILE A 63 -18.36 2.07 3.28
CA ILE A 63 -18.57 2.94 4.45
C ILE A 63 -19.22 2.14 5.59
N ASP A 64 -20.29 1.41 5.29
CA ASP A 64 -21.02 0.60 6.27
C ASP A 64 -20.11 -0.46 6.91
N PHE A 65 -19.25 -1.09 6.10
CA PHE A 65 -18.24 -2.02 6.60
C PHE A 65 -17.23 -1.35 7.54
N GLY A 66 -16.75 -0.16 7.21
CA GLY A 66 -15.87 0.60 8.10
C GLY A 66 -16.56 0.98 9.42
N ASN A 67 -17.84 1.34 9.39
CA ASN A 67 -18.63 1.58 10.59
C ASN A 67 -18.76 0.31 11.43
N ARG A 68 -19.00 -0.81 10.77
CA ARG A 68 -19.08 -2.11 11.44
C ARG A 68 -17.77 -2.49 12.15
N ILE A 69 -16.60 -2.23 11.53
CA ILE A 69 -15.30 -2.41 12.22
C ILE A 69 -15.23 -1.55 13.48
N ARG A 70 -15.67 -0.28 13.43
CA ARG A 70 -15.66 0.62 14.59
C ARG A 70 -16.57 0.15 15.72
N GLU A 71 -17.71 -0.44 15.38
CA GLU A 71 -18.69 -0.90 16.34
C GLU A 71 -18.31 -2.24 16.97
N GLU A 72 -17.68 -3.13 16.20
CA GLU A 72 -17.45 -4.51 16.60
C GLU A 72 -16.02 -4.80 17.08
N CYS A 73 -15.07 -3.91 16.82
CA CYS A 73 -13.67 -4.12 17.18
C CYS A 73 -13.20 -3.07 18.20
N ASP A 74 -12.60 -3.52 19.30
CA ASP A 74 -12.11 -2.64 20.36
C ASP A 74 -10.91 -1.81 19.94
N ASN A 75 -10.02 -2.43 19.14
CA ASN A 75 -8.82 -1.81 18.60
C ASN A 75 -8.88 -1.82 17.07
N TYR A 76 -9.18 -0.69 16.47
CA TYR A 76 -9.26 -0.61 15.02
C TYR A 76 -8.36 0.45 14.42
N MET A 77 -7.92 0.16 13.20
CA MET A 77 -7.28 1.10 12.31
C MET A 77 -7.86 0.91 10.91
N ILE A 78 -8.41 1.98 10.34
CA ILE A 78 -9.11 1.95 9.06
C ILE A 78 -8.50 2.99 8.13
N GLU A 79 -8.19 2.59 6.92
CA GLU A 79 -7.82 3.45 5.80
C GLU A 79 -8.84 3.26 4.68
N TYR A 80 -9.48 4.34 4.25
CA TYR A 80 -10.31 4.34 3.05
C TYR A 80 -9.45 4.66 1.85
N ALA A 81 -9.17 3.65 1.03
CA ALA A 81 -8.29 3.78 -0.12
C ALA A 81 -9.11 3.95 -1.41
N PRO A 82 -8.89 5.01 -2.18
CA PRO A 82 -9.54 5.15 -3.47
C PRO A 82 -9.09 4.04 -4.43
N VAL A 83 -10.02 3.54 -5.23
CA VAL A 83 -9.74 2.58 -6.30
C VAL A 83 -9.61 3.36 -7.61
N TYR A 84 -8.62 3.02 -8.38
CA TYR A 84 -8.27 3.71 -9.62
C TYR A 84 -8.47 2.79 -10.81
N ASP A 85 -9.13 3.34 -11.90
CA ASP A 85 -9.31 2.64 -13.18
C ASP A 85 -8.00 2.57 -13.90
N GLU A 86 -7.17 2.13 -14.09
CA GLU A 86 -5.81 2.28 -14.59
C GLU A 86 -5.05 3.30 -13.74
N LEU A 87 -4.17 2.92 -13.00
CA LEU A 87 -3.18 3.67 -12.22
C LEU A 87 -2.62 4.92 -12.94
N ARG A 88 -3.54 5.68 -13.54
CA ARG A 88 -3.23 6.93 -14.24
C ARG A 88 -3.19 8.03 -13.21
N PRO A 89 -2.21 8.91 -13.30
CA PRO A 89 -2.31 10.21 -12.70
C PRO A 89 -3.36 10.96 -13.48
N SER A 90 -4.60 10.82 -13.17
CA SER A 90 -5.59 11.69 -13.74
C SER A 90 -5.94 12.71 -12.69
N THR A 91 -6.08 13.94 -13.15
CA THR A 91 -6.79 14.98 -12.42
C THR A 91 -8.28 14.63 -12.32
N ASP A 92 -8.71 13.57 -12.99
CA ASP A 92 -10.04 13.01 -12.88
C ASP A 92 -9.98 11.84 -11.91
N PRO A 93 -10.46 12.04 -10.68
CA PRO A 93 -10.43 10.99 -9.67
C PRO A 93 -11.50 9.98 -10.00
N TYR A 94 -11.32 9.27 -11.10
CA TYR A 94 -11.92 8.00 -11.28
C TYR A 94 -13.40 7.97 -11.55
N PHE A 95 -13.88 6.84 -11.46
CA PHE A 95 -15.14 6.22 -11.32
C PHE A 95 -16.14 6.88 -10.37
N TYR A 96 -15.71 7.78 -9.48
CA TYR A 96 -16.59 8.47 -8.56
C TYR A 96 -17.39 9.53 -9.29
N LYS A 97 -18.54 9.12 -9.79
CA LYS A 97 -19.46 9.98 -10.55
C LYS A 97 -20.23 10.96 -9.67
N GLU A 98 -20.33 10.62 -8.40
CA GLU A 98 -21.12 11.37 -7.43
C GLU A 98 -20.23 12.28 -6.58
N GLN A 99 -20.60 13.56 -6.51
CA GLN A 99 -19.82 14.55 -5.76
C GLN A 99 -19.61 14.16 -4.29
N TRP A 100 -20.60 13.53 -3.65
CA TRP A 100 -20.49 13.10 -2.26
C TRP A 100 -19.42 12.04 -2.02
N GLN A 101 -19.15 11.18 -2.99
CA GLN A 101 -18.08 10.19 -2.91
C GLN A 101 -16.71 10.89 -2.89
N MET A 102 -16.55 11.94 -3.68
CA MET A 102 -15.35 12.76 -3.69
C MET A 102 -15.20 13.54 -2.38
N ASP A 103 -16.31 14.09 -1.88
CA ASP A 103 -16.31 14.85 -0.63
C ASP A 103 -16.00 13.96 0.58
N PHE A 104 -16.38 12.68 0.52
CA PHE A 104 -16.03 11.69 1.55
C PHE A 104 -14.52 11.59 1.75
N PHE A 105 -13.73 11.56 0.68
CA PHE A 105 -12.26 11.49 0.80
C PHE A 105 -11.63 12.75 1.37
N LYS A 106 -12.23 13.92 1.19
CA LYS A 106 -11.73 15.16 1.79
C LYS A 106 -11.70 15.10 3.33
N THR A 107 -12.65 14.38 3.91
CA THR A 107 -12.79 14.23 5.36
C THR A 107 -12.21 12.93 5.91
N ASN A 108 -11.97 11.94 5.05
CA ASN A 108 -11.56 10.59 5.42
C ASN A 108 -10.24 10.15 4.74
N SER A 109 -9.40 11.09 4.33
CA SER A 109 -8.12 10.81 3.66
C SER A 109 -7.03 10.28 4.59
N THR A 110 -7.23 10.38 5.90
CA THR A 110 -6.26 9.92 6.89
C THR A 110 -6.69 8.59 7.51
N ILE A 111 -5.71 7.84 8.00
CA ILE A 111 -5.99 6.62 8.77
C ILE A 111 -6.79 7.00 10.02
N GLN A 112 -7.94 6.34 10.19
CA GLN A 112 -8.80 6.51 11.36
C GLN A 112 -8.51 5.39 12.36
N GLN A 113 -8.19 5.75 13.58
CA GLN A 113 -7.85 4.79 14.63
C GLN A 113 -8.56 5.12 15.94
N GLN A 114 -8.92 4.10 16.68
CA GLN A 114 -9.29 4.25 18.08
C GLN A 114 -8.02 4.21 18.92
N SER A 115 -7.92 5.14 19.82
CA SER A 115 -6.85 5.58 20.68
C SER A 115 -6.03 4.50 21.41
N ILE A 116 -5.29 3.71 20.69
CA ILE A 116 -4.03 3.25 21.23
C ILE A 116 -2.98 4.12 20.56
N PRO A 117 -2.08 4.76 21.31
CA PRO A 117 -0.99 5.44 20.66
C PRO A 117 -0.23 4.39 19.87
N VAL A 118 -0.41 4.35 18.58
CA VAL A 118 0.50 3.63 17.70
C VAL A 118 1.81 4.37 17.85
N GLN A 119 2.67 3.86 18.72
CA GLN A 119 3.98 4.43 18.99
C GLN A 119 4.93 4.30 17.81
N LYS A 120 4.50 3.63 16.74
CA LYS A 120 5.28 3.55 15.53
C LYS A 120 4.74 4.55 14.53
N ASP A 121 5.59 5.52 14.23
CA ASP A 121 5.52 6.32 13.04
C ASP A 121 5.11 5.40 11.86
N PRO A 122 4.00 5.66 11.18
CA PRO A 122 3.61 4.90 10.01
C PRO A 122 4.55 5.19 8.82
N SER A 123 5.86 5.15 9.07
CA SER A 123 6.91 5.51 8.13
C SER A 123 6.83 4.75 6.80
N TYR A 124 6.20 3.57 6.81
CA TYR A 124 5.98 2.81 5.58
C TYR A 124 4.88 3.42 4.67
N ALA A 125 4.02 4.30 5.19
CA ALA A 125 3.02 5.03 4.39
C ALA A 125 3.55 6.38 3.89
N TRP A 126 4.78 6.72 4.24
CA TRP A 126 5.39 7.99 3.94
C TRP A 126 6.67 7.79 3.15
N ALA A 127 6.69 8.32 1.93
CA ALA A 127 7.93 8.53 1.20
C ALA A 127 8.60 9.82 1.73
N LYS A 128 9.93 9.88 1.57
CA LYS A 128 10.69 11.09 1.85
C LYS A 128 11.01 11.78 0.54
N THR A 129 10.66 13.05 0.43
CA THR A 129 11.03 13.89 -0.71
C THR A 129 12.21 14.75 -0.33
N TRP A 130 13.31 14.64 -1.07
CA TRP A 130 14.46 15.54 -0.99
C TRP A 130 14.32 16.66 -1.99
N PHE A 131 14.49 17.87 -1.52
CA PHE A 131 14.49 19.07 -2.33
C PHE A 131 15.91 19.53 -2.68
N GLU A 132 16.03 20.46 -3.63
CA GLU A 132 17.32 20.96 -4.12
C GLU A 132 18.15 21.67 -3.03
N ASP A 133 17.51 22.22 -2.02
CA ASP A 133 18.12 22.87 -0.85
C ASP A 133 18.48 21.88 0.27
N ASP A 134 18.48 20.55 -0.03
CA ASP A 134 18.73 19.45 0.89
C ASP A 134 17.71 19.34 2.04
N THR A 135 16.59 20.04 1.98
CA THR A 135 15.47 19.80 2.91
C THR A 135 14.78 18.48 2.61
N ILE A 136 14.23 17.86 3.64
CA ILE A 136 13.52 16.59 3.54
C ILE A 136 12.12 16.76 4.10
N GLU A 137 11.12 16.46 3.29
CA GLU A 137 9.72 16.45 3.73
C GLU A 137 9.10 15.06 3.57
N PRO A 138 8.37 14.58 4.58
CA PRO A 138 7.57 13.38 4.43
C PRO A 138 6.35 13.67 3.55
N ILE A 139 6.07 12.78 2.63
CA ILE A 139 4.88 12.84 1.78
C ILE A 139 4.12 11.54 1.87
N ASN A 140 2.81 11.61 2.10
CA ASN A 140 1.97 10.42 2.06
C ASN A 140 1.94 9.86 0.62
N THR A 141 2.19 8.56 0.48
CA THR A 141 2.26 7.92 -0.84
C THR A 141 0.97 8.03 -1.65
N ASN A 142 -0.19 8.05 -0.98
CA ASN A 142 -1.46 8.30 -1.67
C ASN A 142 -1.53 9.72 -2.25
N ASN A 143 -0.96 10.71 -1.55
CA ASN A 143 -0.93 12.08 -2.04
C ASN A 143 -0.04 12.23 -3.28
N ILE A 144 1.03 11.45 -3.39
CA ILE A 144 1.89 11.43 -4.60
C ILE A 144 1.04 11.11 -5.84
N ILE A 145 0.12 10.15 -5.73
CA ILE A 145 -0.77 9.77 -6.83
C ILE A 145 -1.85 10.84 -7.06
N THR A 146 -2.56 11.21 -6.00
CA THR A 146 -3.71 12.15 -6.11
C THR A 146 -3.31 13.55 -6.56
N GLU A 147 -2.09 13.95 -6.28
CA GLU A 147 -1.52 15.23 -6.71
C GLU A 147 -0.79 15.13 -8.06
N GLY A 148 -0.82 13.96 -8.70
CA GLY A 148 -0.17 13.74 -10.00
C GLY A 148 1.37 13.86 -9.93
N LYS A 149 1.97 13.57 -8.78
CA LYS A 149 3.42 13.66 -8.56
C LYS A 149 4.16 12.34 -8.82
N ASN A 150 3.50 11.34 -9.39
CA ASN A 150 4.04 9.99 -9.59
C ASN A 150 4.71 9.77 -10.95
N PHE A 151 5.13 10.84 -11.62
CA PHE A 151 5.84 10.79 -12.90
C PHE A 151 7.35 10.70 -12.70
N PHE A 152 7.89 9.51 -12.91
CA PHE A 152 9.33 9.23 -12.73
C PHE A 152 10.00 8.70 -14.00
N GLN A 153 9.39 8.92 -15.17
CA GLN A 153 10.01 8.49 -16.44
C GLN A 153 11.38 9.18 -16.62
N GLY A 154 12.40 8.38 -16.89
CA GLY A 154 13.76 8.88 -17.05
C GLY A 154 14.50 9.18 -15.73
N TRP A 155 13.87 8.94 -14.57
CA TRP A 155 14.56 9.02 -13.28
C TRP A 155 15.28 7.71 -12.97
N LEU A 156 16.42 7.78 -12.28
CA LEU A 156 17.05 6.59 -11.71
C LEU A 156 16.19 6.08 -10.55
N CYS A 157 15.89 4.78 -10.56
CA CYS A 157 15.17 4.11 -9.51
C CYS A 157 16.05 3.01 -8.91
N ASN A 158 16.31 3.06 -7.60
CA ASN A 158 17.18 2.12 -6.88
C ASN A 158 16.44 0.82 -6.56
N ILE A 159 16.12 0.05 -7.58
CA ILE A 159 15.31 -1.16 -7.48
C ILE A 159 15.89 -2.24 -6.56
N HIS A 160 17.17 -2.18 -6.19
CA HIS A 160 17.79 -3.10 -5.24
C HIS A 160 17.25 -2.95 -3.81
N GLU A 161 16.61 -1.83 -3.48
CA GLU A 161 16.02 -1.58 -2.16
C GLU A 161 14.72 -2.38 -1.94
N SER A 162 14.16 -3.02 -2.97
CA SER A 162 12.87 -3.70 -2.87
C SER A 162 12.84 -5.01 -3.64
N LEU A 163 12.35 -6.05 -2.95
CA LEU A 163 12.03 -7.34 -3.55
C LEU A 163 10.52 -7.59 -3.46
N HIS A 164 9.96 -8.04 -4.56
CA HIS A 164 8.56 -8.42 -4.67
C HIS A 164 8.44 -9.90 -5.02
N ILE A 165 7.65 -10.64 -4.24
CA ILE A 165 7.38 -12.05 -4.49
C ILE A 165 6.02 -12.18 -5.17
N HIS A 166 6.05 -12.67 -6.41
CA HIS A 166 4.84 -12.92 -7.18
C HIS A 166 4.09 -14.19 -6.72
N PRO A 167 2.79 -14.32 -7.02
CA PRO A 167 2.01 -15.52 -6.67
C PRO A 167 2.57 -16.84 -7.19
N ASN A 168 3.34 -16.82 -8.28
CA ASN A 168 4.03 -17.99 -8.83
C ASN A 168 5.38 -18.29 -8.19
N GLY A 169 5.75 -17.52 -7.15
CA GLY A 169 7.00 -17.68 -6.42
C GLY A 169 8.19 -16.90 -6.99
N ASN A 170 8.06 -16.26 -8.16
CA ASN A 170 9.14 -15.44 -8.71
C ASN A 170 9.46 -14.27 -7.77
N ILE A 171 10.75 -14.04 -7.55
CA ILE A 171 11.27 -12.90 -6.79
C ILE A 171 11.78 -11.87 -7.80
N GLN A 172 11.20 -10.69 -7.78
CA GLN A 172 11.52 -9.60 -8.70
C GLN A 172 11.93 -8.34 -7.94
N GLN A 173 12.91 -7.60 -8.46
CA GLN A 173 13.24 -6.28 -7.95
C GLN A 173 12.17 -5.28 -8.41
N ALA A 174 11.61 -4.53 -7.48
CA ALA A 174 10.46 -3.64 -7.63
C ALA A 174 9.16 -4.32 -8.10
N SER A 175 8.04 -3.96 -7.51
CA SER A 175 6.72 -4.56 -7.81
C SER A 175 6.17 -4.17 -9.18
N CYS A 176 6.62 -3.05 -9.74
CA CYS A 176 6.19 -2.55 -11.04
C CYS A 176 6.74 -3.33 -12.26
N GLY A 177 7.61 -4.32 -12.02
CA GLY A 177 8.15 -5.18 -13.07
C GLY A 177 9.25 -4.55 -13.94
N VAL A 178 9.85 -3.43 -13.52
CA VAL A 178 10.99 -2.83 -14.25
C VAL A 178 12.31 -3.51 -13.96
N GLY A 179 12.42 -4.16 -12.80
CA GLY A 179 13.60 -4.90 -12.40
C GLY A 179 13.59 -6.36 -12.89
N PRO A 180 14.74 -7.03 -12.88
CA PRO A 180 14.86 -8.43 -13.26
C PRO A 180 14.18 -9.35 -12.23
N ILE A 181 13.85 -10.56 -12.68
CA ILE A 181 13.56 -11.69 -11.78
C ILE A 181 14.90 -12.20 -11.27
N VAL A 182 15.05 -12.23 -9.95
CA VAL A 182 16.30 -12.61 -9.26
C VAL A 182 16.21 -13.98 -8.58
N GLY A 183 15.09 -14.67 -8.69
CA GLY A 183 14.93 -16.00 -8.15
C GLY A 183 13.50 -16.48 -8.12
N ASN A 184 13.32 -17.67 -7.50
CA ASN A 184 12.00 -18.25 -7.25
C ASN A 184 11.99 -18.94 -5.89
N ILE A 185 11.13 -18.48 -4.98
CA ILE A 185 11.06 -19.00 -3.61
C ILE A 185 10.56 -20.45 -3.54
N VAL A 186 9.72 -20.86 -4.50
CA VAL A 186 9.21 -22.25 -4.54
C VAL A 186 10.30 -23.22 -4.97
N GLN A 187 11.23 -22.76 -5.81
CA GLN A 187 12.37 -23.56 -6.31
C GLN A 187 13.58 -23.46 -5.38
N GLY A 188 13.55 -22.57 -4.39
CA GLY A 188 14.67 -22.31 -3.50
C GLY A 188 15.83 -21.59 -4.19
N GLU A 189 15.55 -20.89 -5.28
CA GLU A 189 16.54 -20.17 -6.08
C GLU A 189 16.53 -18.69 -5.74
N PHE A 190 17.70 -18.13 -5.48
CA PHE A 190 17.88 -16.71 -5.30
C PHE A 190 19.27 -16.27 -5.76
N ASN A 191 19.31 -15.25 -6.60
CA ASN A 191 20.52 -14.58 -6.99
C ASN A 191 20.66 -13.31 -6.15
N ASP A 192 21.68 -13.26 -5.31
CA ASP A 192 22.00 -12.14 -4.42
C ASP A 192 22.68 -10.96 -5.13
N THR A 193 23.09 -11.17 -6.39
CA THR A 193 23.60 -10.10 -7.24
C THR A 193 22.45 -9.26 -7.78
N LEU A 194 22.02 -8.28 -7.01
CA LEU A 194 20.92 -7.39 -7.35
C LEU A 194 21.42 -6.27 -8.30
N SER A 195 20.55 -5.81 -9.18
CA SER A 195 20.83 -4.63 -10.01
C SER A 195 20.79 -3.37 -9.16
N ASP A 196 21.79 -2.50 -9.31
CA ASP A 196 21.92 -1.27 -8.51
C ASP A 196 20.76 -0.29 -8.75
N GLY A 197 20.35 -0.15 -9.99
CA GLY A 197 19.25 0.75 -10.33
C GLY A 197 18.89 0.66 -11.80
N VAL A 198 17.77 1.26 -12.15
CA VAL A 198 17.24 1.33 -13.51
C VAL A 198 16.73 2.73 -13.82
N TRP A 199 17.00 3.20 -15.04
CA TRP A 199 16.31 4.40 -15.56
C TRP A 199 14.87 4.04 -15.86
N CYS A 200 13.94 4.60 -15.10
CA CYS A 200 12.53 4.22 -15.17
C CYS A 200 11.96 4.44 -16.58
N PRO A 201 11.51 3.39 -17.27
CA PRO A 201 10.94 3.52 -18.61
C PRO A 201 9.44 3.89 -18.56
N LYS A 202 8.80 3.74 -17.39
CA LYS A 202 7.37 3.94 -17.24
C LYS A 202 7.03 5.41 -17.08
N SER A 203 5.92 5.83 -17.69
CA SER A 203 5.43 7.21 -17.57
C SER A 203 5.15 7.58 -16.10
N HIS A 204 4.67 6.63 -15.32
CA HIS A 204 4.36 6.86 -13.91
C HIS A 204 4.53 5.62 -13.05
N CYS A 205 4.76 5.86 -11.76
CA CYS A 205 4.82 4.84 -10.73
C CYS A 205 3.41 4.51 -10.25
N HIS A 206 3.12 3.22 -10.06
CA HIS A 206 1.76 2.75 -9.84
C HIS A 206 1.52 2.19 -8.44
N CYS A 207 2.56 1.83 -7.73
CA CYS A 207 2.44 1.09 -6.48
C CYS A 207 2.97 1.91 -5.32
N ALA A 208 2.18 2.01 -4.26
CA ALA A 208 2.61 2.72 -3.05
C ALA A 208 3.90 2.12 -2.45
N ALA A 209 4.11 0.80 -2.57
CA ALA A 209 5.35 0.17 -2.15
C ALA A 209 6.57 0.66 -2.95
N ASP A 210 6.40 0.87 -4.25
CA ASP A 210 7.50 1.35 -5.10
C ASP A 210 7.81 2.84 -4.89
N PHE A 211 6.93 3.62 -4.26
CA PHE A 211 7.25 5.01 -3.89
C PHE A 211 8.32 5.10 -2.81
N ASN A 212 8.45 4.07 -1.99
CA ASN A 212 9.50 4.01 -0.96
C ASN A 212 10.89 3.67 -1.52
N ILE A 213 10.96 3.21 -2.78
CA ILE A 213 12.22 3.00 -3.46
C ILE A 213 12.80 4.37 -3.82
N SER A 214 14.07 4.59 -3.50
CA SER A 214 14.76 5.85 -3.80
C SER A 214 14.76 6.16 -5.29
N LYS A 215 14.39 7.38 -5.65
CA LYS A 215 14.34 7.86 -7.04
C LYS A 215 14.99 9.22 -7.14
N ALA A 216 15.80 9.40 -8.19
CA ALA A 216 16.44 10.69 -8.47
C ALA A 216 16.37 11.04 -9.94
N ARG A 217 16.27 12.33 -10.23
CA ARG A 217 16.53 12.86 -11.56
C ARG A 217 17.97 12.59 -11.98
N PRO A 218 18.29 12.59 -13.29
CA PRO A 218 19.65 12.31 -13.76
C PRO A 218 20.74 13.16 -13.07
N GLU A 219 20.47 14.43 -12.85
CA GLU A 219 21.37 15.37 -12.21
C GLU A 219 21.69 15.08 -10.72
N TYR A 220 20.81 14.28 -10.09
CA TYR A 220 20.96 13.88 -8.67
C TYR A 220 21.18 12.38 -8.48
N ALA A 221 21.39 11.64 -9.56
CA ALA A 221 21.49 10.17 -9.51
C ALA A 221 22.60 9.66 -8.56
N GLU A 222 23.70 10.40 -8.45
CA GLU A 222 24.81 10.04 -7.56
C GLU A 222 24.44 10.17 -6.06
N LYS A 223 23.39 10.93 -5.71
CA LYS A 223 22.95 11.09 -4.31
C LYS A 223 22.24 9.83 -3.77
N ILE A 224 21.77 8.94 -4.63
CA ILE A 224 20.99 7.75 -4.25
C ILE A 224 21.67 6.42 -4.60
N ARG A 225 22.87 6.45 -5.19
CA ARG A 225 23.72 5.26 -5.44
C ARG A 225 24.60 4.92 -4.22
#